data_f612e97778b08583496c8430a3faa3a1
#
_entry.id   f612e97778b08583496c8430a3faa3a1
#
_cell.length_a   1.000
_cell.length_b   1.000
_cell.length_c   1.000
_cell.angle_alpha   90.00
_cell.angle_beta   90.00
_cell.angle_gamma   90.00
#
_symmetry.space_group_name_H-M   'P 1'
#
loop_
_entity.id
_entity.type
_entity.pdbx_description
1 polymer ?
#
loop_
_entity_poly.entity_id
_entity_poly.type
_entity_poly.pdbx_seq_one_letter_code
_entity_poly.pdbx_strand_id
1 'polypeptide(L)'
;SIGERNGVEMVGLNHKMGYRGSVNGILEFGESGPSIGHLVGIPHQGLKHMFHMMNELRVGTGLGAAATAYAGLRHSVSYAKERPQGFRPGERDQSKPEVMIIEHADVRRMLLQQKAYVEGSTHLVLYCSMLMDRLTIAKAENTGAAEELDLELALLTPIAKAWTTEYCIDSNRL
;
A
#
# COMPACT_ATOMS: atom_id res chain seq x y z
N SER A 1 13.79 -8.89 36.62
CA SER A 1 13.66 -7.46 36.99
C SER A 1 13.98 -6.61 35.79
N ILE A 2 13.15 -5.62 35.53
CA ILE A 2 13.46 -4.56 34.57
C ILE A 2 14.63 -3.78 35.20
N GLY A 3 15.77 -3.69 34.51
CA GLY A 3 16.95 -2.98 34.99
C GLY A 3 16.76 -1.47 35.10
N GLU A 4 17.84 -0.72 35.28
CA GLU A 4 17.84 0.74 35.23
C GLU A 4 17.25 1.23 33.90
N ARG A 5 16.44 2.29 34.00
CA ARG A 5 15.80 2.92 32.85
C ARG A 5 16.85 3.65 32.01
N ASN A 6 16.90 3.38 30.72
CA ASN A 6 17.75 4.13 29.80
C ASN A 6 17.21 5.54 29.56
N GLY A 7 18.07 6.52 29.35
CA GLY A 7 17.71 7.90 29.07
C GLY A 7 17.07 8.10 27.68
N VAL A 8 15.98 7.38 27.43
CA VAL A 8 15.16 7.49 26.21
C VAL A 8 13.71 7.74 26.61
N GLU A 9 13.16 8.84 26.16
CA GLU A 9 11.79 9.24 26.47
C GLU A 9 10.97 9.42 25.20
N MET A 10 9.70 9.03 25.27
CA MET A 10 8.72 9.34 24.24
C MET A 10 7.98 10.61 24.63
N VAL A 11 8.33 11.73 23.97
CA VAL A 11 7.82 13.06 24.30
C VAL A 11 6.58 13.45 23.52
N GLY A 12 6.21 12.70 22.52
CA GLY A 12 5.02 12.98 21.73
C GLY A 12 4.59 11.82 20.87
N LEU A 13 3.31 11.85 20.49
CA LEU A 13 2.72 10.92 19.53
C LEU A 13 2.23 11.70 18.31
N ASN A 14 2.59 11.24 17.12
CA ASN A 14 2.07 11.80 15.89
C ASN A 14 0.62 11.37 15.68
N HIS A 15 -0.27 12.35 15.51
CA HIS A 15 -1.67 12.08 15.16
C HIS A 15 -1.76 11.74 13.67
N LYS A 16 -2.20 10.51 13.36
CA LYS A 16 -2.27 9.99 11.99
C LYS A 16 -3.71 9.89 11.51
N MET A 17 -3.91 9.99 10.19
CA MET A 17 -5.20 9.80 9.53
C MET A 17 -5.67 8.33 9.63
N GLY A 18 -4.74 7.37 9.51
CA GLY A 18 -4.98 5.93 9.62
C GLY A 18 -3.87 5.22 10.40
N TYR A 19 -3.98 3.91 10.55
CA TYR A 19 -3.03 3.06 11.29
C TYR A 19 -2.70 3.60 12.69
N ARG A 20 -3.70 4.11 13.40
CA ARG A 20 -3.52 4.76 14.70
C ARG A 20 -3.06 3.80 15.80
N GLY A 21 -3.32 2.51 15.63
CA GLY A 21 -2.83 1.46 16.52
C GLY A 21 -1.34 1.16 16.40
N SER A 22 -0.69 1.58 15.28
CA SER A 22 0.76 1.51 15.12
C SER A 22 1.38 2.80 15.62
N VAL A 23 2.19 2.72 16.68
CA VAL A 23 2.78 3.90 17.31
C VAL A 23 3.74 4.61 16.35
N ASN A 24 3.59 5.92 16.24
CA ASN A 24 4.54 6.82 15.59
C ASN A 24 4.82 7.95 16.57
N GLY A 25 5.93 7.84 17.28
CA GLY A 25 6.30 8.73 18.39
C GLY A 25 7.55 9.54 18.10
N ILE A 26 7.69 10.61 18.86
CA ILE A 26 8.90 11.44 18.91
C ILE A 26 9.70 10.94 20.11
N LEU A 27 10.93 10.51 19.87
CA LEU A 27 11.84 10.02 20.91
C LEU A 27 12.93 11.05 21.15
N GLU A 28 13.21 11.32 22.43
CA GLU A 28 14.35 12.09 22.90
C GLU A 28 15.37 11.21 23.60
N PHE A 29 16.64 11.47 23.37
CA PHE A 29 17.74 10.69 23.89
C PHE A 29 18.64 11.59 24.75
N GLY A 30 18.88 11.21 26.00
CA GLY A 30 19.85 11.86 26.87
C GLY A 30 19.33 13.06 27.70
N GLU A 31 18.07 13.48 27.55
CA GLU A 31 17.49 14.62 28.31
C GLU A 31 17.31 14.27 29.80
N SER A 32 16.86 13.08 30.12
CA SER A 32 16.60 12.61 31.49
C SER A 32 17.75 11.82 32.12
N GLY A 33 18.86 11.68 31.41
CA GLY A 33 20.05 10.93 31.87
C GLY A 33 20.81 10.27 30.74
N PRO A 34 21.88 9.51 31.04
CA PRO A 34 22.69 8.86 30.03
C PRO A 34 21.86 7.91 29.17
N SER A 35 21.98 8.05 27.83
CA SER A 35 21.37 7.15 26.86
C SER A 35 22.43 6.19 26.32
N ILE A 36 22.28 4.92 26.65
CA ILE A 36 23.21 3.85 26.22
C ILE A 36 22.62 3.17 24.98
N GLY A 37 23.39 3.14 23.89
CA GLY A 37 23.06 2.45 22.66
C GLY A 37 24.09 1.36 22.34
N HIS A 38 23.64 0.32 21.66
CA HIS A 38 24.52 -0.74 21.15
C HIS A 38 24.52 -0.71 19.63
N LEU A 39 25.73 -0.85 19.05
CA LEU A 39 25.87 -0.90 17.59
C LEU A 39 25.26 -2.19 17.05
N VAL A 40 24.36 -2.07 16.10
CA VAL A 40 23.79 -3.19 15.33
C VAL A 40 24.37 -3.12 13.91
N GLY A 41 25.15 -4.15 13.55
CA GLY A 41 25.79 -4.26 12.24
C GLY A 41 27.13 -3.54 12.17
N ILE A 42 27.40 -2.89 11.02
CA ILE A 42 28.70 -2.27 10.71
C ILE A 42 28.55 -0.74 10.78
N PRO A 43 29.54 -0.01 11.37
CA PRO A 43 29.53 1.45 11.38
C PRO A 43 29.32 2.04 9.98
N HIS A 44 28.55 3.12 9.89
CA HIS A 44 28.24 3.84 8.65
C HIS A 44 27.36 3.08 7.62
N GLN A 45 26.86 1.88 7.95
CA GLN A 45 25.96 1.10 7.08
C GLN A 45 24.52 1.03 7.59
N GLY A 46 24.09 1.89 8.49
CA GLY A 46 22.77 1.86 9.10
C GLY A 46 21.62 1.92 8.08
N LEU A 47 21.74 2.78 7.05
CA LEU A 47 20.74 2.85 5.97
C LEU A 47 20.62 1.53 5.20
N LYS A 48 21.73 0.87 4.90
CA LYS A 48 21.74 -0.43 4.22
C LYS A 48 21.00 -1.49 5.05
N HIS A 49 21.26 -1.52 6.35
CA HIS A 49 20.59 -2.45 7.26
C HIS A 49 19.10 -2.15 7.39
N MET A 50 18.72 -0.86 7.43
CA MET A 50 17.33 -0.44 7.44
C MET A 50 16.58 -0.83 6.16
N PHE A 51 17.20 -0.71 4.99
CA PHE A 51 16.57 -1.07 3.72
C PHE A 51 16.26 -2.55 3.59
N HIS A 52 16.96 -3.42 4.29
CA HIS A 52 16.63 -4.85 4.34
C HIS A 52 15.18 -5.07 4.83
N MET A 53 14.75 -4.34 5.83
CA MET A 53 13.39 -4.38 6.38
C MET A 53 12.41 -3.52 5.57
N MET A 54 12.87 -2.37 5.07
CA MET A 54 12.01 -1.39 4.39
C MET A 54 11.48 -1.85 3.03
N ASN A 55 12.20 -2.70 2.30
CA ASN A 55 11.75 -3.16 0.99
C ASN A 55 10.50 -4.02 1.10
N GLU A 56 10.44 -4.91 2.09
CA GLU A 56 9.25 -5.70 2.40
C GLU A 56 8.06 -4.81 2.79
N LEU A 57 8.29 -3.84 3.68
CA LEU A 57 7.26 -2.89 4.10
C LEU A 57 6.73 -2.02 2.95
N ARG A 58 7.54 -1.71 1.94
CA ARG A 58 7.10 -0.96 0.74
C ARG A 58 6.11 -1.76 -0.09
N VAL A 59 6.39 -3.04 -0.33
CA VAL A 59 5.47 -3.94 -1.03
C VAL A 59 4.18 -4.12 -0.21
N GLY A 60 4.29 -4.32 1.11
CA GLY A 60 3.15 -4.40 2.02
C GLY A 60 2.28 -3.12 2.03
N THR A 61 2.90 -1.94 1.91
CA THR A 61 2.18 -0.67 1.78
C THR A 61 1.35 -0.63 0.48
N GLY A 62 1.95 -1.08 -0.63
CA GLY A 62 1.25 -1.20 -1.91
C GLY A 62 0.06 -2.17 -1.84
N LEU A 63 0.22 -3.30 -1.15
CA LEU A 63 -0.86 -4.26 -0.93
C LEU A 63 -2.01 -3.64 -0.12
N GLY A 64 -1.71 -2.90 0.95
CA GLY A 64 -2.72 -2.20 1.74
C GLY A 64 -3.52 -1.19 0.93
N ALA A 65 -2.87 -0.44 0.04
CA ALA A 65 -3.53 0.48 -0.88
C ALA A 65 -4.44 -0.26 -1.87
N ALA A 66 -3.95 -1.32 -2.51
CA ALA A 66 -4.73 -2.15 -3.44
C ALA A 66 -5.96 -2.77 -2.78
N ALA A 67 -5.82 -3.30 -1.55
CA ALA A 67 -6.93 -3.86 -0.78
C ALA A 67 -8.00 -2.82 -0.44
N THR A 68 -7.59 -1.60 -0.08
CA THR A 68 -8.50 -0.49 0.20
C THR A 68 -9.28 -0.07 -1.06
N ALA A 69 -8.59 0.05 -2.20
CA ALA A 69 -9.22 0.36 -3.47
C ALA A 69 -10.15 -0.76 -3.96
N TYR A 70 -9.79 -2.03 -3.73
CA TYR A 70 -10.66 -3.16 -4.02
C TYR A 70 -11.97 -3.12 -3.23
N ALA A 71 -11.91 -2.76 -1.94
CA ALA A 71 -13.12 -2.55 -1.14
C ALA A 71 -13.99 -1.44 -1.72
N GLY A 72 -13.39 -0.30 -2.11
CA GLY A 72 -14.07 0.80 -2.78
C GLY A 72 -14.75 0.35 -4.08
N LEU A 73 -14.04 -0.34 -4.96
CA LEU A 73 -14.59 -0.87 -6.22
C LEU A 73 -15.81 -1.79 -5.96
N ARG A 74 -15.71 -2.69 -4.99
CA ARG A 74 -16.83 -3.59 -4.65
C ARG A 74 -18.08 -2.83 -4.25
N HIS A 75 -17.92 -1.82 -3.39
CA HIS A 75 -19.04 -0.98 -2.96
C HIS A 75 -19.61 -0.14 -4.10
N SER A 76 -18.75 0.45 -4.95
CA SER A 76 -19.16 1.21 -6.12
C SER A 76 -19.97 0.36 -7.11
N VAL A 77 -19.52 -0.86 -7.40
CA VAL A 77 -20.23 -1.80 -8.28
C VAL A 77 -21.59 -2.22 -7.69
N SER A 78 -21.65 -2.52 -6.39
CA SER A 78 -22.91 -2.87 -5.73
C SER A 78 -23.91 -1.73 -5.81
N TYR A 79 -23.49 -0.54 -5.41
CA TYR A 79 -24.32 0.66 -5.46
C TYR A 79 -24.80 0.97 -6.88
N ALA A 80 -23.92 0.90 -7.87
CA ALA A 80 -24.27 1.18 -9.25
C ALA A 80 -25.29 0.20 -9.86
N LYS A 81 -25.36 -1.01 -9.35
CA LYS A 81 -26.36 -2.04 -9.74
C LYS A 81 -27.71 -1.85 -9.09
N GLU A 82 -27.79 -1.15 -7.97
CA GLU A 82 -28.99 -1.01 -7.16
C GLU A 82 -29.61 0.38 -7.24
N ARG A 83 -28.84 1.42 -7.62
CA ARG A 83 -29.29 2.80 -7.68
C ARG A 83 -29.94 3.11 -9.04
N PRO A 84 -31.27 3.32 -9.11
CA PRO A 84 -31.92 3.85 -10.31
C PRO A 84 -31.70 5.37 -10.37
N GLN A 85 -31.37 5.87 -11.55
CA GLN A 85 -31.31 7.32 -11.84
C GLN A 85 -31.26 7.59 -13.34
N GLY A 86 -32.21 8.38 -13.81
CA GLY A 86 -32.25 8.85 -15.19
C GLY A 86 -32.65 7.78 -16.19
N PHE A 87 -32.49 8.09 -17.48
CA PHE A 87 -32.96 7.27 -18.60
C PHE A 87 -31.81 6.95 -19.55
N ARG A 88 -32.00 5.95 -20.40
CA ARG A 88 -31.03 5.63 -21.46
C ARG A 88 -30.89 6.80 -22.43
N PRO A 89 -29.72 7.04 -23.03
CA PRO A 89 -29.52 8.05 -24.06
C PRO A 89 -30.56 7.90 -25.19
N GLY A 90 -31.27 8.99 -25.51
CA GLY A 90 -32.29 8.99 -26.54
C GLY A 90 -33.71 8.61 -26.07
N GLU A 91 -33.88 8.14 -24.85
CA GLU A 91 -35.23 7.91 -24.28
C GLU A 91 -35.91 9.24 -23.95
N ARG A 92 -37.10 9.46 -24.49
CA ARG A 92 -37.89 10.66 -24.28
C ARG A 92 -39.12 10.44 -23.41
N ASP A 93 -39.50 9.20 -23.20
CA ASP A 93 -40.67 8.82 -22.40
C ASP A 93 -40.31 8.75 -20.92
N GLN A 94 -40.59 9.82 -20.19
CA GLN A 94 -40.33 9.90 -18.74
C GLN A 94 -41.33 9.11 -17.87
N SER A 95 -42.35 8.47 -18.48
CA SER A 95 -43.24 7.57 -17.77
C SER A 95 -42.62 6.18 -17.53
N LYS A 96 -41.53 5.87 -18.23
CA LYS A 96 -40.78 4.63 -18.05
C LYS A 96 -39.99 4.63 -16.72
N PRO A 97 -39.71 3.46 -16.18
CA PRO A 97 -38.84 3.37 -15.01
C PRO A 97 -37.42 3.84 -15.33
N GLU A 98 -36.79 4.52 -14.37
CA GLU A 98 -35.39 4.89 -14.43
C GLU A 98 -34.51 3.64 -14.54
N VAL A 99 -33.35 3.80 -15.19
CA VAL A 99 -32.35 2.71 -15.31
C VAL A 99 -31.35 2.75 -14.16
N MET A 100 -30.74 1.61 -13.86
CA MET A 100 -29.64 1.55 -12.89
C MET A 100 -28.45 2.35 -13.40
N ILE A 101 -27.76 3.06 -12.50
CA ILE A 101 -26.67 3.97 -12.92
C ILE A 101 -25.52 3.22 -13.61
N ILE A 102 -25.36 1.93 -13.37
CA ILE A 102 -24.39 1.09 -14.09
C ILE A 102 -24.66 1.05 -15.61
N GLU A 103 -25.84 1.39 -16.06
CA GLU A 103 -26.18 1.43 -17.50
C GLU A 103 -25.66 2.69 -18.20
N HIS A 104 -25.32 3.75 -17.45
CA HIS A 104 -24.77 4.97 -18.01
C HIS A 104 -23.30 4.76 -18.42
N ALA A 105 -22.94 5.27 -19.61
CA ALA A 105 -21.63 5.08 -20.18
C ALA A 105 -20.50 5.66 -19.32
N ASP A 106 -20.72 6.83 -18.72
CA ASP A 106 -19.71 7.47 -17.86
C ASP A 106 -19.50 6.71 -16.54
N VAL A 107 -20.57 6.22 -15.92
CA VAL A 107 -20.46 5.35 -14.74
C VAL A 107 -19.68 4.08 -15.07
N ARG A 108 -19.96 3.45 -16.21
CA ARG A 108 -19.18 2.30 -16.68
C ARG A 108 -17.71 2.63 -16.88
N ARG A 109 -17.40 3.78 -17.46
CA ARG A 109 -16.03 4.26 -17.64
C ARG A 109 -15.32 4.38 -16.29
N MET A 110 -15.96 5.00 -15.29
CA MET A 110 -15.41 5.13 -13.94
C MET A 110 -15.16 3.76 -13.29
N LEU A 111 -16.13 2.85 -13.34
CA LEU A 111 -16.00 1.51 -12.77
C LEU A 111 -14.92 0.68 -13.48
N LEU A 112 -14.77 0.81 -14.80
CA LEU A 112 -13.68 0.16 -15.55
C LEU A 112 -12.31 0.73 -15.19
N GLN A 113 -12.22 2.02 -14.97
CA GLN A 113 -10.99 2.68 -14.54
C GLN A 113 -10.61 2.24 -13.12
N GLN A 114 -11.56 2.21 -12.18
CA GLN A 114 -11.35 1.65 -10.84
C GLN A 114 -10.83 0.21 -10.92
N LYS A 115 -11.50 -0.63 -11.74
CA LYS A 115 -11.10 -2.03 -11.93
C LYS A 115 -9.68 -2.15 -12.45
N ALA A 116 -9.30 -1.36 -13.46
CA ALA A 116 -7.95 -1.37 -14.01
C ALA A 116 -6.89 -0.99 -12.98
N TYR A 117 -7.13 0.03 -12.17
CA TYR A 117 -6.22 0.43 -11.10
C TYR A 117 -6.08 -0.66 -10.03
N VAL A 118 -7.19 -1.22 -9.58
CA VAL A 118 -7.20 -2.25 -8.53
C VAL A 118 -6.51 -3.53 -9.00
N GLU A 119 -6.87 -4.03 -10.17
CA GLU A 119 -6.29 -5.27 -10.71
C GLU A 119 -4.81 -5.10 -11.05
N GLY A 120 -4.43 -3.99 -11.69
CA GLY A 120 -3.04 -3.66 -12.00
C GLY A 120 -2.19 -3.55 -10.73
N SER A 121 -2.69 -2.86 -9.71
CA SER A 121 -2.03 -2.73 -8.40
C SER A 121 -1.84 -4.10 -7.75
N THR A 122 -2.88 -4.92 -7.74
CA THR A 122 -2.84 -6.26 -7.15
C THR A 122 -1.82 -7.15 -7.84
N HIS A 123 -1.82 -7.17 -9.18
CA HIS A 123 -0.85 -7.96 -9.95
C HIS A 123 0.59 -7.50 -9.70
N LEU A 124 0.84 -6.19 -9.70
CA LEU A 124 2.19 -5.65 -9.45
C LEU A 124 2.72 -6.06 -8.07
N VAL A 125 1.88 -5.94 -7.03
CA VAL A 125 2.28 -6.29 -5.67
C VAL A 125 2.50 -7.80 -5.52
N LEU A 126 1.64 -8.63 -6.10
CA LEU A 126 1.80 -10.09 -6.09
C LEU A 126 3.05 -10.53 -6.86
N TYR A 127 3.35 -9.86 -7.98
CA TYR A 127 4.58 -10.11 -8.73
C TYR A 127 5.83 -9.79 -7.90
N CYS A 128 5.86 -8.63 -7.24
CA CYS A 128 6.96 -8.28 -6.32
C CYS A 128 7.09 -9.29 -5.18
N SER A 129 5.97 -9.76 -4.60
CA SER A 129 5.98 -10.77 -3.55
C SER A 129 6.57 -12.10 -4.04
N MET A 130 6.18 -12.54 -5.24
CA MET A 130 6.76 -13.73 -5.87
C MET A 130 8.27 -13.59 -6.11
N LEU A 131 8.73 -12.42 -6.56
CA LEU A 131 10.17 -12.16 -6.72
C LEU A 131 10.92 -12.20 -5.39
N MET A 132 10.33 -11.72 -4.29
CA MET A 132 10.90 -11.80 -2.95
C MET A 132 11.07 -13.25 -2.49
N ASP A 133 10.06 -14.10 -2.72
CA ASP A 133 10.15 -15.53 -2.41
C ASP A 133 11.25 -16.22 -3.23
N ARG A 134 11.28 -15.94 -4.55
CA ARG A 134 12.33 -16.49 -5.43
C ARG A 134 13.73 -16.03 -5.05
N LEU A 135 13.89 -14.77 -4.66
CA LEU A 135 15.17 -14.24 -4.18
C LEU A 135 15.60 -14.92 -2.89
N THR A 136 14.67 -15.16 -1.98
CA THR A 136 14.94 -15.87 -0.72
C THR A 136 15.44 -17.29 -0.98
N ILE A 137 14.77 -18.01 -1.89
CA ILE A 137 15.16 -19.36 -2.31
C ILE A 137 16.54 -19.34 -3.00
N ALA A 138 16.74 -18.43 -3.97
CA ALA A 138 17.99 -18.32 -4.71
C ALA A 138 19.20 -18.02 -3.79
N LYS A 139 19.02 -17.20 -2.76
CA LYS A 139 20.04 -16.94 -1.74
C LYS A 139 20.31 -18.17 -0.87
N ALA A 140 19.27 -18.91 -0.47
CA ALA A 140 19.42 -20.11 0.33
C ALA A 140 20.12 -21.24 -0.42
N GLU A 141 19.82 -21.40 -1.71
CA GLU A 141 20.40 -22.41 -2.59
C GLU A 141 21.73 -21.96 -3.23
N ASN A 142 22.16 -20.73 -2.99
CA ASN A 142 23.37 -20.13 -3.57
C ASN A 142 23.41 -20.19 -5.10
N THR A 143 22.27 -19.93 -5.74
CA THR A 143 22.14 -19.93 -7.21
C THR A 143 22.57 -18.59 -7.81
N GLY A 144 23.08 -18.58 -9.04
CA GLY A 144 23.47 -17.36 -9.77
C GLY A 144 22.32 -16.38 -10.09
N ALA A 145 21.06 -16.78 -9.85
CA ALA A 145 19.88 -15.93 -10.12
C ALA A 145 19.64 -14.84 -9.06
N ALA A 146 20.32 -14.91 -7.91
CA ALA A 146 20.04 -13.99 -6.80
C ALA A 146 20.32 -12.51 -7.14
N GLU A 147 21.37 -12.23 -7.90
CA GLU A 147 21.74 -10.87 -8.28
C GLU A 147 20.71 -10.23 -9.22
N GLU A 148 20.27 -10.96 -10.23
CA GLU A 148 19.26 -10.50 -11.20
C GLU A 148 17.91 -10.21 -10.49
N LEU A 149 17.47 -11.13 -9.61
CA LEU A 149 16.24 -10.97 -8.84
C LEU A 149 16.31 -9.77 -7.88
N ASP A 150 17.47 -9.53 -7.26
CA ASP A 150 17.68 -8.39 -6.37
C ASP A 150 17.61 -7.05 -7.12
N LEU A 151 18.20 -6.98 -8.32
CA LEU A 151 18.13 -5.80 -9.20
C LEU A 151 16.70 -5.54 -9.68
N GLU A 152 15.97 -6.57 -10.11
CA GLU A 152 14.58 -6.44 -10.53
C GLU A 152 13.69 -5.94 -9.38
N LEU A 153 13.85 -6.48 -8.19
CA LEU A 153 13.15 -6.01 -7.00
C LEU A 153 13.52 -4.59 -6.61
N ALA A 154 14.79 -4.20 -6.70
CA ALA A 154 15.24 -2.85 -6.43
C ALA A 154 14.58 -1.82 -7.36
N LEU A 155 14.34 -2.19 -8.63
CA LEU A 155 13.61 -1.38 -9.60
C LEU A 155 12.10 -1.32 -9.31
N LEU A 156 11.48 -2.47 -9.04
CA LEU A 156 10.02 -2.57 -8.94
C LEU A 156 9.46 -2.11 -7.59
N THR A 157 10.18 -2.29 -6.50
CA THR A 157 9.70 -1.96 -5.14
C THR A 157 9.26 -0.51 -4.98
N PRO A 158 10.02 0.52 -5.40
CA PRO A 158 9.55 1.91 -5.35
C PRO A 158 8.34 2.16 -6.24
N ILE A 159 8.26 1.50 -7.41
CA ILE A 159 7.11 1.60 -8.32
C ILE A 159 5.88 0.97 -7.67
N ALA A 160 6.01 -0.24 -7.11
CA ALA A 160 4.93 -0.93 -6.41
C ALA A 160 4.35 -0.10 -5.27
N LYS A 161 5.19 0.61 -4.51
CA LYS A 161 4.71 1.53 -3.48
C LYS A 161 4.06 2.78 -4.07
N ALA A 162 4.78 3.54 -4.91
CA ALA A 162 4.33 4.85 -5.37
C ALA A 162 3.09 4.76 -6.27
N TRP A 163 3.15 3.90 -7.28
CA TRP A 163 2.05 3.77 -8.25
C TRP A 163 0.77 3.28 -7.58
N THR A 164 0.86 2.24 -6.75
CA THR A 164 -0.33 1.68 -6.11
C THR A 164 -0.98 2.66 -5.13
N THR A 165 -0.21 3.40 -4.35
CA THR A 165 -0.78 4.36 -3.40
C THR A 165 -1.47 5.53 -4.10
N GLU A 166 -0.89 6.08 -5.17
CA GLU A 166 -1.47 7.18 -5.93
C GLU A 166 -2.76 6.75 -6.66
N TYR A 167 -2.67 5.74 -7.51
CA TYR A 167 -3.81 5.33 -8.33
C TYR A 167 -4.93 4.65 -7.55
N CYS A 168 -4.64 4.03 -6.40
CA CYS A 168 -5.68 3.51 -5.54
C CYS A 168 -6.44 4.62 -4.79
N ILE A 169 -5.80 5.75 -4.48
CA ILE A 169 -6.51 6.94 -4.01
C ILE A 169 -7.42 7.48 -5.11
N ASP A 170 -6.91 7.63 -6.33
CA ASP A 170 -7.71 8.10 -7.47
C ASP A 170 -8.87 7.15 -7.78
N SER A 171 -8.67 5.83 -7.66
CA SER A 171 -9.73 4.84 -7.75
C SER A 171 -10.88 5.13 -6.78
N ASN A 172 -10.58 5.48 -5.55
CA ASN A 172 -11.61 5.75 -4.52
C ASN A 172 -12.25 7.15 -4.63
N ARG A 173 -11.76 8.01 -5.52
CA ARG A 173 -12.36 9.32 -5.85
C ARG A 173 -13.37 9.26 -6.99
N LEU A 174 -13.33 8.22 -7.81
CA LEU A 174 -14.24 7.98 -8.92
C LEU A 174 -15.60 7.47 -8.44
#